data_2d9c15820109be96110101a0a5107b8c
#
_entry.id   2d9c15820109be96110101a0a5107b8c
#
_cell.length_a   1.000
_cell.length_b   1.000
_cell.length_c   1.000
_cell.angle_alpha   90.00
_cell.angle_beta   90.00
_cell.angle_gamma   90.00
#
_symmetry.space_group_name_H-M   'P 1'
#
loop_
_entity.id
_entity.type
_entity.pdbx_description
1 polymer ?
#
loop_
_entity_poly.entity_id
_entity_poly.type
_entity_poly.pdbx_seq_one_letter_code
_entity_poly.pdbx_strand_id
1 'polypeptide(L)'
;MLGDISAQKFLQRYWQREPLLIRKALIDYRSPISPDELAGLALETEVESRLVEGKAKDWSLRHGPFTEQDFLQLPEQDWTLLVQAVDLWVPEVQQLLERFDFLPPWRLDDVMVSFACPGGSVGPHFDQYDVFLLQVEGVRRWQIGGHCDGDSPLQADCPLRVLESFSSQQEWLLEPGDMLYLPPGIAHWGVAETECLTYSIGFRSPSIADLLGDLAVELMAQGYDAHYRDPAM
;
A
#
# COMPACT_ATOMS: atom_id res chain seq x y z
N MET A 1 13.98 -4.16 12.39
CA MET A 1 12.93 -3.65 11.51
C MET A 1 12.19 -2.44 12.07
N LEU A 2 11.74 -2.44 13.30
CA LEU A 2 11.04 -1.30 13.93
C LEU A 2 11.97 -0.23 14.53
N GLY A 3 13.25 -0.18 14.15
CA GLY A 3 14.27 0.68 14.73
C GLY A 3 14.43 0.39 16.23
N ASP A 4 14.42 1.44 17.04
CA ASP A 4 14.54 1.34 18.52
C ASP A 4 13.18 1.06 19.21
N ILE A 5 12.12 0.78 18.46
CA ILE A 5 10.78 0.55 19.00
C ILE A 5 10.54 -0.95 19.09
N SER A 6 10.13 -1.43 20.29
CA SER A 6 9.73 -2.83 20.45
C SER A 6 8.40 -3.11 19.74
N ALA A 7 8.19 -4.35 19.30
CA ALA A 7 6.93 -4.79 18.72
C ALA A 7 5.73 -4.48 19.65
N GLN A 8 5.87 -4.71 20.94
CA GLN A 8 4.83 -4.39 21.92
C GLN A 8 4.49 -2.89 21.92
N LYS A 9 5.51 -2.01 21.94
CA LYS A 9 5.30 -0.56 21.91
C LYS A 9 4.65 -0.12 20.59
N PHE A 10 5.07 -0.71 19.46
CA PHE A 10 4.46 -0.46 18.15
C PHE A 10 2.97 -0.82 18.16
N LEU A 11 2.61 -2.03 18.60
CA LEU A 11 1.23 -2.50 18.67
C LEU A 11 0.35 -1.66 19.61
N GLN A 12 0.90 -1.20 20.72
CA GLN A 12 0.15 -0.41 21.70
C GLN A 12 -0.08 1.04 21.25
N ARG A 13 0.89 1.64 20.58
CA ARG A 13 0.87 3.07 20.29
C ARG A 13 0.51 3.39 18.84
N TYR A 14 1.11 2.70 17.87
CA TYR A 14 1.06 3.09 16.47
C TYR A 14 0.07 2.26 15.66
N TRP A 15 0.02 0.95 15.89
CA TRP A 15 -0.83 0.04 15.13
C TRP A 15 -2.29 0.49 15.13
N GLN A 16 -2.83 0.78 13.93
CA GLN A 16 -4.19 1.31 13.69
C GLN A 16 -4.49 2.65 14.38
N ARG A 17 -3.47 3.46 14.67
CA ARG A 17 -3.63 4.74 15.39
C ARG A 17 -2.83 5.89 14.80
N GLU A 18 -1.51 5.77 14.72
CA GLU A 18 -0.63 6.87 14.37
C GLU A 18 0.40 6.45 13.30
N PRO A 19 0.70 7.33 12.31
CA PRO A 19 1.83 7.12 11.40
C PRO A 19 3.15 7.01 12.16
N LEU A 20 4.09 6.24 11.60
CA LEU A 20 5.42 6.09 12.16
C LEU A 20 6.48 6.05 11.08
N LEU A 21 7.38 7.01 11.08
CA LEU A 21 8.61 6.93 10.30
C LEU A 21 9.66 6.11 11.04
N ILE A 22 10.19 5.09 10.40
CA ILE A 22 11.23 4.21 10.93
C ILE A 22 12.47 4.39 10.06
N ARG A 23 13.43 5.14 10.54
CA ARG A 23 14.69 5.33 9.84
C ARG A 23 15.53 4.07 9.90
N LYS A 24 16.13 3.73 8.78
CA LYS A 24 17.03 2.58 8.65
C LYS A 24 16.42 1.26 9.13
N ALA A 25 15.15 1.06 8.83
CA ALA A 25 14.41 -0.14 9.21
C ALA A 25 15.04 -1.42 8.63
N LEU A 26 15.49 -1.36 7.38
CA LEU A 26 16.12 -2.47 6.63
C LEU A 26 17.28 -1.96 5.77
N ILE A 27 18.38 -1.55 6.40
CA ILE A 27 19.55 -0.91 5.72
C ILE A 27 20.18 -1.81 4.66
N ASP A 28 20.25 -3.11 4.91
CA ASP A 28 20.95 -4.07 4.05
C ASP A 28 20.01 -4.73 3.04
N TYR A 29 18.73 -4.34 3.04
CA TYR A 29 17.79 -4.89 2.05
C TYR A 29 18.11 -4.35 0.65
N ARG A 30 18.24 -5.26 -0.29
CA ARG A 30 18.39 -4.96 -1.71
C ARG A 30 17.18 -5.51 -2.44
N SER A 31 16.68 -4.77 -3.41
CA SER A 31 15.60 -5.27 -4.26
C SER A 31 16.04 -6.55 -4.96
N PRO A 32 15.30 -7.65 -4.79
CA PRO A 32 15.54 -8.88 -5.57
C PRO A 32 15.04 -8.75 -7.02
N ILE A 33 14.36 -7.67 -7.34
CA ILE A 33 13.80 -7.38 -8.66
C ILE A 33 14.23 -5.97 -9.08
N SER A 34 14.76 -5.86 -10.29
CA SER A 34 15.08 -4.57 -10.91
C SER A 34 13.85 -3.89 -11.49
N PRO A 35 13.92 -2.58 -11.82
CA PRO A 35 12.84 -1.89 -12.53
C PRO A 35 12.43 -2.58 -13.85
N ASP A 36 13.40 -3.10 -14.60
CA ASP A 36 13.15 -3.80 -15.87
C ASP A 36 12.42 -5.12 -15.66
N GLU A 37 12.81 -5.90 -14.63
CA GLU A 37 12.11 -7.13 -14.26
C GLU A 37 10.71 -6.86 -13.73
N LEU A 38 10.51 -5.75 -12.98
CA LEU A 38 9.17 -5.31 -12.55
C LEU A 38 8.30 -4.93 -13.76
N ALA A 39 8.86 -4.23 -14.75
CA ALA A 39 8.18 -3.97 -16.02
C ALA A 39 7.87 -5.26 -16.77
N GLY A 40 8.80 -6.26 -16.75
CA GLY A 40 8.58 -7.59 -17.32
C GLY A 40 7.37 -8.30 -16.70
N LEU A 41 7.22 -8.27 -15.36
CA LEU A 41 6.03 -8.81 -14.69
C LEU A 41 4.74 -8.13 -15.16
N ALA A 42 4.78 -6.84 -15.45
CA ALA A 42 3.61 -6.09 -15.90
C ALA A 42 3.18 -6.42 -17.36
N LEU A 43 3.94 -7.22 -18.09
CA LEU A 43 3.56 -7.76 -19.41
C LEU A 43 2.69 -9.03 -19.29
N GLU A 44 2.72 -9.70 -18.14
CA GLU A 44 2.02 -10.97 -17.92
C GLU A 44 0.53 -10.74 -17.65
N THR A 45 -0.32 -11.59 -18.24
CA THR A 45 -1.79 -11.46 -18.14
C THR A 45 -2.35 -11.76 -16.77
N GLU A 46 -1.65 -12.58 -16.00
CA GLU A 46 -2.02 -12.98 -14.66
C GLU A 46 -1.57 -11.99 -13.58
N VAL A 47 -0.74 -11.02 -13.95
CA VAL A 47 -0.19 -10.02 -13.02
C VAL A 47 -1.02 -8.74 -13.07
N GLU A 48 -1.62 -8.38 -11.95
CA GLU A 48 -2.30 -7.09 -11.83
C GLU A 48 -1.28 -5.95 -11.78
N SER A 49 -1.33 -5.09 -12.79
CA SER A 49 -0.45 -3.92 -12.86
C SER A 49 -1.18 -2.68 -13.34
N ARG A 50 -0.66 -1.53 -12.94
CA ARG A 50 -1.22 -0.22 -13.26
C ARG A 50 -0.11 0.74 -13.60
N LEU A 51 -0.32 1.55 -14.63
CA LEU A 51 0.53 2.67 -14.98
C LEU A 51 -0.24 3.96 -14.76
N VAL A 52 0.32 4.83 -13.94
CA VAL A 52 -0.24 6.15 -13.62
C VAL A 52 0.69 7.21 -14.17
N GLU A 53 0.14 8.11 -14.95
CA GLU A 53 0.86 9.25 -15.53
C GLU A 53 0.18 10.55 -15.11
N GLY A 54 0.95 11.61 -14.99
CA GLY A 54 0.41 12.95 -14.73
C GLY A 54 0.56 13.44 -13.30
N LYS A 55 0.00 14.61 -13.06
CA LYS A 55 0.02 15.31 -11.77
C LYS A 55 -1.15 16.28 -11.61
N ALA A 56 -1.40 16.68 -10.38
CA ALA A 56 -2.42 17.65 -9.98
C ALA A 56 -3.84 17.22 -10.38
N LYS A 57 -4.35 17.61 -11.53
CA LYS A 57 -5.70 17.30 -12.02
C LYS A 57 -5.70 16.50 -13.33
N ASP A 58 -4.53 16.31 -13.92
CA ASP A 58 -4.33 15.59 -15.18
C ASP A 58 -3.78 14.19 -14.92
N TRP A 59 -4.62 13.30 -14.43
CA TRP A 59 -4.26 11.91 -14.17
C TRP A 59 -4.70 10.98 -15.31
N SER A 60 -3.79 10.14 -15.76
CA SER A 60 -4.07 9.00 -16.61
C SER A 60 -3.81 7.70 -15.86
N LEU A 61 -4.71 6.74 -15.99
CA LEU A 61 -4.59 5.40 -15.42
C LEU A 61 -4.79 4.37 -16.53
N ARG A 62 -3.79 3.52 -16.71
CA ARG A 62 -3.87 2.35 -17.58
C ARG A 62 -3.65 1.08 -16.77
N HIS A 63 -4.38 0.02 -17.11
CA HIS A 63 -4.22 -1.30 -16.50
C HIS A 63 -3.45 -2.21 -17.45
N GLY A 64 -2.63 -3.11 -16.87
CA GLY A 64 -1.99 -4.17 -17.62
C GLY A 64 -2.98 -5.21 -18.15
N PRO A 65 -2.49 -6.22 -18.91
CA PRO A 65 -1.07 -6.39 -19.27
C PRO A 65 -0.60 -5.31 -20.23
N PHE A 66 0.66 -4.89 -20.06
CA PHE A 66 1.31 -3.92 -20.95
C PHE A 66 2.12 -4.62 -22.05
N THR A 67 2.68 -3.83 -22.92
CA THR A 67 3.65 -4.25 -23.94
C THR A 67 4.96 -3.49 -23.77
N GLU A 68 6.07 -4.01 -24.29
CA GLU A 68 7.34 -3.27 -24.30
C GLU A 68 7.19 -1.88 -24.94
N GLN A 69 6.35 -1.77 -25.97
CA GLN A 69 6.11 -0.50 -26.65
C GLN A 69 5.45 0.55 -25.74
N ASP A 70 4.62 0.13 -24.78
CA ASP A 70 4.02 1.04 -23.80
C ASP A 70 5.08 1.73 -22.96
N PHE A 71 6.10 1.00 -22.51
CA PHE A 71 7.19 1.55 -21.71
C PHE A 71 8.14 2.44 -22.53
N LEU A 72 8.40 2.10 -23.80
CA LEU A 72 9.23 2.91 -24.68
C LEU A 72 8.65 4.29 -25.02
N GLN A 73 7.36 4.47 -24.82
CA GLN A 73 6.65 5.74 -25.09
C GLN A 73 6.50 6.62 -23.85
N LEU A 74 6.92 6.15 -22.67
CA LEU A 74 6.78 6.91 -21.44
C LEU A 74 7.68 8.16 -21.43
N PRO A 75 7.20 9.24 -20.84
CA PRO A 75 8.03 10.44 -20.64
C PRO A 75 9.13 10.17 -19.62
N GLU A 76 10.10 11.07 -19.54
CA GLU A 76 11.19 10.98 -18.54
C GLU A 76 10.72 11.23 -17.10
N GLN A 77 9.53 11.81 -16.90
CA GLN A 77 9.02 12.27 -15.61
C GLN A 77 7.51 12.05 -15.45
N ASP A 78 7.02 12.18 -14.21
CA ASP A 78 5.61 12.25 -13.83
C ASP A 78 4.81 10.96 -14.12
N TRP A 79 5.43 9.78 -13.94
CA TRP A 79 4.72 8.49 -14.01
C TRP A 79 5.21 7.49 -12.96
N THR A 80 4.37 6.52 -12.68
CA THR A 80 4.69 5.38 -11.80
C THR A 80 4.03 4.10 -12.32
N LEU A 81 4.78 3.01 -12.31
CA LEU A 81 4.30 1.65 -12.49
C LEU A 81 4.06 1.02 -11.12
N LEU A 82 2.89 0.41 -10.93
CA LEU A 82 2.54 -0.35 -9.74
C LEU A 82 2.24 -1.80 -10.15
N VAL A 83 2.88 -2.75 -9.51
CA VAL A 83 2.64 -4.19 -9.71
C VAL A 83 2.19 -4.79 -8.39
N GLN A 84 1.00 -5.36 -8.40
CA GLN A 84 0.34 -5.92 -7.23
C GLN A 84 0.85 -7.34 -6.94
N ALA A 85 0.86 -7.74 -5.67
CA ALA A 85 1.13 -9.10 -5.23
C ALA A 85 2.46 -9.68 -5.80
N VAL A 86 3.53 -8.89 -5.85
CA VAL A 86 4.84 -9.32 -6.37
C VAL A 86 5.42 -10.48 -5.56
N ASP A 87 5.05 -10.61 -4.29
CA ASP A 87 5.40 -11.73 -3.42
C ASP A 87 4.91 -13.09 -3.92
N LEU A 88 3.87 -13.13 -4.77
CA LEU A 88 3.41 -14.38 -5.40
C LEU A 88 4.30 -14.81 -6.57
N TRP A 89 5.06 -13.89 -7.15
CA TRP A 89 5.86 -14.10 -8.37
C TRP A 89 7.37 -14.17 -8.08
N VAL A 90 7.80 -13.49 -7.01
CA VAL A 90 9.23 -13.37 -6.64
C VAL A 90 9.42 -13.91 -5.23
N PRO A 91 9.95 -15.14 -5.06
CA PRO A 91 10.10 -15.78 -3.75
C PRO A 91 10.91 -14.97 -2.74
N GLU A 92 11.88 -14.19 -3.21
CA GLU A 92 12.69 -13.32 -2.35
C GLU A 92 11.88 -12.12 -1.80
N VAL A 93 10.86 -11.66 -2.54
CA VAL A 93 9.91 -10.66 -2.04
C VAL A 93 8.99 -11.30 -0.99
N GLN A 94 8.55 -12.54 -1.19
CA GLN A 94 7.79 -13.28 -0.18
C GLN A 94 8.56 -13.41 1.15
N GLN A 95 9.88 -13.67 1.10
CA GLN A 95 10.71 -13.76 2.31
C GLN A 95 10.74 -12.45 3.13
N LEU A 96 10.49 -11.29 2.50
CA LEU A 96 10.36 -10.02 3.24
C LEU A 96 9.21 -10.08 4.25
N LEU A 97 8.14 -10.80 3.95
CA LEU A 97 6.95 -10.91 4.79
C LEU A 97 7.23 -11.59 6.14
N GLU A 98 8.23 -12.47 6.20
CA GLU A 98 8.67 -13.14 7.44
C GLU A 98 9.19 -12.14 8.49
N ARG A 99 9.60 -10.96 8.06
CA ARG A 99 10.05 -9.87 8.95
C ARG A 99 8.91 -9.24 9.75
N PHE A 100 7.66 -9.52 9.40
CA PHE A 100 6.46 -8.97 10.02
C PHE A 100 5.78 -9.96 10.98
N ASP A 101 6.54 -10.92 11.51
CA ASP A 101 6.08 -12.00 12.42
C ASP A 101 5.44 -11.50 13.74
N PHE A 102 5.64 -10.23 14.07
CA PHE A 102 5.01 -9.56 15.21
C PHE A 102 3.54 -9.15 14.95
N LEU A 103 3.06 -9.30 13.72
CA LEU A 103 1.67 -9.08 13.32
C LEU A 103 0.99 -10.40 13.03
N PRO A 104 -0.35 -10.51 13.24
CA PRO A 104 -1.07 -11.72 12.89
C PRO A 104 -0.95 -12.05 11.40
N PRO A 105 -0.50 -13.25 11.01
CA PRO A 105 -0.25 -13.59 9.60
C PRO A 105 -1.51 -13.52 8.72
N TRP A 106 -2.69 -13.74 9.29
CA TRP A 106 -3.97 -13.64 8.57
C TRP A 106 -4.34 -12.19 8.19
N ARG A 107 -3.63 -11.19 8.73
CA ARG A 107 -3.81 -9.76 8.39
C ARG A 107 -2.96 -9.35 7.19
N LEU A 108 -1.94 -10.13 6.88
CA LEU A 108 -1.04 -9.86 5.77
C LEU A 108 -1.82 -10.09 4.45
N ASP A 109 -1.75 -9.10 3.57
CA ASP A 109 -2.39 -9.15 2.26
C ASP A 109 -1.37 -9.52 1.18
N ASP A 110 -0.56 -8.56 0.77
CA ASP A 110 0.43 -8.73 -0.28
C ASP A 110 1.57 -7.72 -0.20
N VAL A 111 2.50 -7.84 -1.13
CA VAL A 111 3.52 -6.82 -1.40
C VAL A 111 3.29 -6.24 -2.79
N MET A 112 2.81 -5.01 -2.86
CA MET A 112 2.83 -4.21 -4.08
C MET A 112 4.19 -3.55 -4.23
N VAL A 113 4.80 -3.65 -5.40
CA VAL A 113 6.03 -2.92 -5.73
C VAL A 113 5.73 -1.83 -6.73
N SER A 114 6.22 -0.63 -6.46
CA SER A 114 6.11 0.49 -7.39
C SER A 114 7.48 1.01 -7.82
N PHE A 115 7.65 1.19 -9.13
CA PHE A 115 8.71 2.01 -9.69
C PHE A 115 8.15 3.37 -10.08
N ALA A 116 8.85 4.44 -9.76
CA ALA A 116 8.46 5.79 -10.14
C ALA A 116 9.68 6.58 -10.65
N CYS A 117 9.50 7.32 -11.74
CA CYS A 117 10.46 8.32 -12.18
C CYS A 117 10.27 9.64 -11.40
N PRO A 118 11.17 10.62 -11.51
CA PRO A 118 11.03 11.92 -10.84
C PRO A 118 9.65 12.55 -11.11
N GLY A 119 8.97 13.01 -10.06
CA GLY A 119 7.60 13.52 -10.12
C GLY A 119 6.52 12.44 -10.11
N GLY A 120 6.87 11.18 -10.35
CA GLY A 120 5.91 10.06 -10.36
C GLY A 120 5.15 9.91 -9.05
N SER A 121 3.84 9.75 -9.15
CA SER A 121 2.91 9.73 -8.01
C SER A 121 1.58 9.10 -8.42
N VAL A 122 0.76 8.77 -7.42
CA VAL A 122 -0.66 8.38 -7.59
C VAL A 122 -1.61 9.43 -7.00
N GLY A 123 -1.07 10.62 -6.65
CA GLY A 123 -1.82 11.69 -6.02
C GLY A 123 -2.08 11.49 -4.53
N PRO A 124 -2.64 12.51 -3.85
CA PRO A 124 -3.03 12.42 -2.46
C PRO A 124 -4.25 11.52 -2.31
N HIS A 125 -4.15 10.50 -1.45
CA HIS A 125 -5.20 9.51 -1.20
C HIS A 125 -5.13 8.98 0.24
N PHE A 126 -6.00 8.06 0.57
CA PHE A 126 -5.94 7.28 1.81
C PHE A 126 -6.37 5.83 1.53
N ASP A 127 -5.89 4.92 2.34
CA ASP A 127 -6.24 3.51 2.30
C ASP A 127 -7.09 3.10 3.50
N GLN A 128 -7.92 2.06 3.35
CA GLN A 128 -8.74 1.48 4.43
C GLN A 128 -8.02 0.33 5.15
N TYR A 129 -6.71 0.19 4.94
CA TYR A 129 -5.88 -0.86 5.52
C TYR A 129 -4.56 -0.29 6.03
N ASP A 130 -3.90 -1.07 6.88
CA ASP A 130 -2.57 -0.73 7.37
C ASP A 130 -1.53 -1.01 6.29
N VAL A 131 -0.55 -0.12 6.11
CA VAL A 131 0.52 -0.32 5.13
C VAL A 131 1.88 0.10 5.67
N PHE A 132 2.90 -0.69 5.35
CA PHE A 132 4.30 -0.30 5.52
C PHE A 132 4.91 0.00 4.15
N LEU A 133 5.41 1.20 4.00
CA LEU A 133 6.03 1.71 2.79
C LEU A 133 7.55 1.66 2.99
N LEU A 134 8.20 0.63 2.46
CA LEU A 134 9.65 0.45 2.50
C LEU A 134 10.28 1.11 1.28
N GLN A 135 11.12 2.10 1.49
CA GLN A 135 11.92 2.66 0.41
C GLN A 135 13.13 1.78 0.18
N VAL A 136 13.23 1.18 -1.02
CA VAL A 136 14.29 0.23 -1.35
C VAL A 136 15.37 0.88 -2.21
N GLU A 137 14.97 1.68 -3.19
CA GLU A 137 15.90 2.42 -4.06
C GLU A 137 15.42 3.85 -4.27
N GLY A 138 16.37 4.77 -4.47
CA GLY A 138 16.07 6.18 -4.72
C GLY A 138 15.44 6.88 -3.53
N VAL A 139 14.87 8.06 -3.78
CA VAL A 139 14.31 8.96 -2.75
C VAL A 139 12.87 9.30 -3.09
N ARG A 140 11.99 9.15 -2.10
CA ARG A 140 10.57 9.52 -2.22
C ARG A 140 10.16 10.45 -1.09
N ARG A 141 9.48 11.54 -1.46
CA ARG A 141 8.86 12.46 -0.51
C ARG A 141 7.49 11.95 -0.15
N TRP A 142 7.24 11.82 1.14
CA TRP A 142 5.93 11.50 1.68
C TRP A 142 5.38 12.66 2.49
N GLN A 143 4.21 13.11 2.12
CA GLN A 143 3.41 14.09 2.85
C GLN A 143 2.26 13.38 3.53
N ILE A 144 2.05 13.65 4.81
CA ILE A 144 1.02 13.01 5.63
C ILE A 144 0.01 14.06 6.04
N GLY A 145 -1.26 13.79 5.75
CA GLY A 145 -2.38 14.65 6.09
C GLY A 145 -3.16 14.17 7.31
N GLY A 146 -4.40 14.63 7.41
CA GLY A 146 -5.35 14.23 8.46
C GLY A 146 -6.03 12.89 8.17
N HIS A 147 -6.92 12.50 9.08
CA HIS A 147 -7.77 11.33 8.90
C HIS A 147 -8.87 11.61 7.88
N CYS A 148 -9.09 10.65 6.99
CA CYS A 148 -10.14 10.61 5.98
C CYS A 148 -11.01 9.35 6.16
N ASP A 149 -12.20 9.38 5.57
CA ASP A 149 -13.18 8.29 5.60
C ASP A 149 -13.93 8.18 4.25
N GLY A 150 -14.97 7.36 4.22
CA GLY A 150 -15.79 7.15 3.02
C GLY A 150 -16.50 8.39 2.48
N ASP A 151 -16.70 9.41 3.32
CA ASP A 151 -17.37 10.67 2.99
C ASP A 151 -16.40 11.77 2.56
N SER A 152 -15.09 11.52 2.64
CA SER A 152 -14.05 12.47 2.25
C SER A 152 -14.10 12.76 0.74
N PRO A 153 -14.17 14.04 0.31
CA PRO A 153 -14.36 14.39 -1.09
C PRO A 153 -13.18 13.94 -1.98
N LEU A 154 -13.51 13.30 -3.10
CA LEU A 154 -12.57 12.90 -4.13
C LEU A 154 -12.70 13.82 -5.35
N GLN A 155 -11.64 13.94 -6.13
CA GLN A 155 -11.67 14.67 -7.40
C GLN A 155 -12.69 14.05 -8.35
N ALA A 156 -13.60 14.88 -8.86
CA ALA A 156 -14.57 14.46 -9.84
C ALA A 156 -13.86 14.10 -11.17
N ASP A 157 -14.41 13.11 -11.87
CA ASP A 157 -13.92 12.65 -13.19
C ASP A 157 -12.43 12.22 -13.20
N CYS A 158 -11.85 11.94 -12.04
CA CYS A 158 -10.49 11.42 -11.93
C CYS A 158 -10.50 9.89 -12.02
N PRO A 159 -9.64 9.27 -12.84
CA PRO A 159 -9.56 7.80 -12.92
C PRO A 159 -8.99 7.17 -11.65
N LEU A 160 -8.35 7.98 -10.79
CA LEU A 160 -7.80 7.59 -9.50
C LEU A 160 -8.67 8.10 -8.36
N ARG A 161 -8.59 7.46 -7.20
CA ARG A 161 -9.25 7.92 -5.97
C ARG A 161 -8.43 9.02 -5.28
N VAL A 162 -8.21 10.13 -5.96
CA VAL A 162 -7.44 11.27 -5.46
C VAL A 162 -8.35 12.18 -4.64
N LEU A 163 -7.87 12.60 -3.47
CA LEU A 163 -8.57 13.57 -2.63
C LEU A 163 -8.74 14.91 -3.38
N GLU A 164 -9.93 15.53 -3.27
CA GLU A 164 -10.18 16.85 -3.86
C GLU A 164 -9.32 17.95 -3.23
N SER A 165 -9.05 17.81 -1.93
CA SER A 165 -8.16 18.70 -1.17
C SER A 165 -7.24 17.89 -0.27
N PHE A 166 -6.00 18.34 -0.14
CA PHE A 166 -5.00 17.73 0.72
C PHE A 166 -4.23 18.82 1.47
N SER A 167 -4.08 18.64 2.78
CA SER A 167 -3.29 19.52 3.63
C SER A 167 -2.24 18.70 4.37
N SER A 168 -0.98 18.92 4.03
CA SER A 168 0.15 18.25 4.69
C SER A 168 0.33 18.75 6.11
N GLN A 169 0.37 17.84 7.06
CA GLN A 169 0.68 18.07 8.47
C GLN A 169 2.12 17.70 8.81
N GLN A 170 2.68 16.72 8.09
CA GLN A 170 4.05 16.24 8.24
C GLN A 170 4.60 15.89 6.87
N GLU A 171 5.91 16.03 6.71
CA GLU A 171 6.61 15.69 5.48
C GLU A 171 7.94 14.99 5.79
N TRP A 172 8.24 13.94 5.04
CA TRP A 172 9.46 13.18 5.17
C TRP A 172 10.02 12.77 3.79
N LEU A 173 11.33 12.90 3.65
CA LEU A 173 12.06 12.23 2.58
C LEU A 173 12.46 10.84 3.09
N LEU A 174 12.06 9.80 2.37
CA LEU A 174 12.51 8.44 2.62
C LEU A 174 13.65 8.10 1.67
N GLU A 175 14.73 7.60 2.27
CA GLU A 175 15.92 7.09 1.59
C GLU A 175 15.97 5.55 1.68
N PRO A 176 16.82 4.87 0.89
CA PRO A 176 16.91 3.41 0.93
C PRO A 176 17.11 2.84 2.34
N GLY A 177 16.25 1.90 2.71
CA GLY A 177 16.19 1.28 4.03
C GLY A 177 15.26 1.96 5.02
N ASP A 178 14.74 3.16 4.74
CA ASP A 178 13.70 3.80 5.56
C ASP A 178 12.33 3.15 5.31
N MET A 179 11.49 3.15 6.32
CA MET A 179 10.14 2.61 6.23
C MET A 179 9.13 3.54 6.90
N LEU A 180 8.00 3.76 6.26
CA LEU A 180 6.89 4.55 6.78
C LEU A 180 5.69 3.63 7.01
N TYR A 181 5.20 3.57 8.24
CA TYR A 181 3.95 2.93 8.56
C TYR A 181 2.79 3.94 8.55
N LEU A 182 1.70 3.58 7.87
CA LEU A 182 0.46 4.35 7.81
C LEU A 182 -0.72 3.48 8.26
N PRO A 183 -1.48 3.92 9.27
CA PRO A 183 -2.72 3.26 9.65
C PRO A 183 -3.86 3.61 8.68
N PRO A 184 -4.97 2.82 8.71
CA PRO A 184 -6.15 3.10 7.89
C PRO A 184 -6.68 4.53 8.02
N GLY A 185 -7.14 5.10 6.92
CA GLY A 185 -7.77 6.41 6.88
C GLY A 185 -6.81 7.60 6.93
N ILE A 186 -5.51 7.42 7.04
CA ILE A 186 -4.57 8.54 7.02
C ILE A 186 -4.28 8.99 5.60
N ALA A 187 -4.63 10.25 5.30
CA ALA A 187 -4.33 10.87 4.02
C ALA A 187 -2.82 10.96 3.81
N HIS A 188 -2.35 10.56 2.64
CA HIS A 188 -0.93 10.62 2.32
C HIS A 188 -0.70 10.89 0.83
N TRP A 189 0.48 11.40 0.53
CA TRP A 189 0.89 11.73 -0.82
C TRP A 189 2.38 11.45 -1.01
N GLY A 190 2.70 10.47 -1.83
CA GLY A 190 4.07 10.10 -2.19
C GLY A 190 4.43 10.64 -3.57
N VAL A 191 5.56 11.35 -3.65
CA VAL A 191 6.12 11.87 -4.90
C VAL A 191 7.58 11.44 -5.00
N ALA A 192 7.96 10.86 -6.11
CA ALA A 192 9.33 10.47 -6.37
C ALA A 192 10.22 11.70 -6.60
N GLU A 193 11.31 11.81 -5.84
CA GLU A 193 12.34 12.85 -6.03
C GLU A 193 13.39 12.41 -7.06
N THR A 194 13.67 11.13 -7.08
CA THR A 194 14.54 10.45 -8.05
C THR A 194 13.80 9.22 -8.58
N GLU A 195 14.35 8.54 -9.59
CA GLU A 195 13.93 7.16 -9.85
C GLU A 195 13.97 6.37 -8.56
N CYS A 196 12.89 5.67 -8.25
CA CYS A 196 12.78 4.99 -6.97
C CYS A 196 11.90 3.74 -7.01
N LEU A 197 12.28 2.76 -6.18
CA LEU A 197 11.49 1.57 -5.87
C LEU A 197 10.95 1.65 -4.45
N THR A 198 9.64 1.53 -4.31
CA THR A 198 8.95 1.47 -3.01
C THR A 198 8.16 0.17 -2.93
N TYR A 199 8.31 -0.55 -1.82
CA TYR A 199 7.56 -1.75 -1.49
C TYR A 199 6.47 -1.39 -0.50
N SER A 200 5.24 -1.65 -0.87
CA SER A 200 4.06 -1.43 -0.03
C SER A 200 3.59 -2.77 0.50
N ILE A 201 3.82 -3.02 1.78
CA ILE A 201 3.40 -4.24 2.47
C ILE A 201 2.04 -3.97 3.12
N GLY A 202 0.99 -4.55 2.55
CA GLY A 202 -0.40 -4.34 2.94
C GLY A 202 -0.88 -5.30 4.02
N PHE A 203 -1.70 -4.77 4.95
CA PHE A 203 -2.32 -5.56 6.02
C PHE A 203 -3.81 -5.26 6.07
N ARG A 204 -4.62 -6.11 5.44
CA ARG A 204 -6.08 -5.96 5.43
C ARG A 204 -6.71 -6.22 6.79
N SER A 205 -7.76 -5.50 7.05
CA SER A 205 -8.70 -5.77 8.13
C SER A 205 -10.06 -6.09 7.52
N PRO A 206 -10.66 -7.25 7.79
CA PRO A 206 -12.02 -7.49 7.37
C PRO A 206 -12.94 -6.44 8.00
N SER A 207 -13.95 -6.01 7.29
CA SER A 207 -15.00 -5.18 7.88
C SER A 207 -15.78 -5.97 8.93
N ILE A 208 -16.47 -5.27 9.83
CA ILE A 208 -17.39 -5.92 10.79
C ILE A 208 -18.46 -6.72 10.04
N ALA A 209 -18.92 -6.25 8.88
CA ALA A 209 -19.90 -6.94 8.06
C ALA A 209 -19.33 -8.26 7.50
N ASP A 210 -18.08 -8.26 7.02
CA ASP A 210 -17.41 -9.47 6.55
C ASP A 210 -17.25 -10.49 7.68
N LEU A 211 -16.78 -10.06 8.86
CA LEU A 211 -16.63 -10.93 10.03
C LEU A 211 -17.95 -11.56 10.45
N LEU A 212 -19.05 -10.78 10.45
CA LEU A 212 -20.38 -11.31 10.80
C LEU A 212 -20.90 -12.27 9.72
N GLY A 213 -20.62 -11.99 8.45
CA GLY A 213 -20.95 -12.87 7.33
C GLY A 213 -20.24 -14.22 7.44
N ASP A 214 -18.93 -14.20 7.65
CA ASP A 214 -18.11 -15.40 7.81
C ASP A 214 -18.51 -16.20 9.04
N LEU A 215 -18.79 -15.54 10.17
CA LEU A 215 -19.27 -16.18 11.38
C LEU A 215 -20.63 -16.87 11.12
N ALA A 216 -21.54 -16.21 10.41
CA ALA A 216 -22.85 -16.80 10.09
C ALA A 216 -22.71 -18.04 9.21
N VAL A 217 -21.83 -18.00 8.20
CA VAL A 217 -21.52 -19.16 7.33
C VAL A 217 -20.93 -20.31 8.15
N GLU A 218 -19.99 -20.01 9.03
CA GLU A 218 -19.35 -21.01 9.89
C GLU A 218 -20.35 -21.68 10.83
N LEU A 219 -21.21 -20.90 11.48
CA LEU A 219 -22.27 -21.43 12.36
C LEU A 219 -23.25 -22.33 11.61
N MET A 220 -23.63 -21.97 10.39
CA MET A 220 -24.47 -22.80 9.54
C MET A 220 -23.77 -24.12 9.14
N ALA A 221 -22.48 -24.04 8.78
CA ALA A 221 -21.68 -25.21 8.41
C ALA A 221 -21.52 -26.20 9.57
N GLN A 222 -21.44 -25.71 10.80
CA GLN A 222 -21.38 -26.52 12.03
C GLN A 222 -22.74 -27.04 12.46
N GLY A 223 -23.82 -26.74 11.74
CA GLY A 223 -25.17 -27.18 12.09
C GLY A 223 -25.71 -26.52 13.35
N TYR A 224 -25.25 -25.32 13.67
CA TYR A 224 -25.75 -24.54 14.80
C TYR A 224 -27.20 -24.11 14.52
N ASP A 225 -28.18 -24.69 15.24
CA ASP A 225 -29.61 -24.49 15.03
C ASP A 225 -30.35 -23.84 16.23
N ALA A 226 -29.59 -23.22 17.12
CA ALA A 226 -30.19 -22.52 18.25
C ALA A 226 -31.08 -21.36 17.79
N HIS A 227 -32.35 -21.41 18.17
CA HIS A 227 -33.30 -20.36 17.83
C HIS A 227 -33.29 -19.22 18.86
N TYR A 228 -33.49 -17.98 18.36
CA TYR A 228 -33.72 -16.83 19.20
C TYR A 228 -34.92 -17.08 20.12
N ARG A 229 -34.80 -16.66 21.37
CA ARG A 229 -35.90 -16.67 22.35
C ARG A 229 -36.16 -15.26 22.83
N ASP A 230 -37.42 -14.85 22.87
CA ASP A 230 -37.81 -13.57 23.40
C ASP A 230 -37.38 -13.42 24.86
N PRO A 231 -36.88 -12.22 25.25
CA PRO A 231 -36.67 -11.95 26.67
C PRO A 231 -37.98 -12.06 27.43
N ALA A 232 -37.93 -12.57 28.66
CA ALA A 232 -39.09 -12.58 29.53
C ALA A 232 -39.62 -11.16 29.70
N MET A 233 -40.87 -10.94 29.30
CA MET A 233 -41.58 -9.69 29.54
C MET A 233 -41.95 -9.54 31.02
#